data_c691873776b21832e29574de31311d59
#
_entry.id   c691873776b21832e29574de31311d59
#
_cell.length_a   1.000
_cell.length_b   1.000
_cell.length_c   1.000
_cell.angle_alpha   90.00
_cell.angle_beta   90.00
_cell.angle_gamma   90.00
#
_symmetry.space_group_name_H-M   'P 1'
#
loop_
_entity.id
_entity.type
_entity.pdbx_description
1 polymer ?
#
loop_
_entity_poly.entity_id
_entity_poly.type
_entity_poly.pdbx_seq_one_letter_code
_entity_poly.pdbx_strand_id
1 'polypeptide(L)'
;MMTFNLIDEPWIPVVGRKRVSLKQVFSDETISGLAGTPLEKIAVLKLLQAISQASDTPADTQEWRKSGADLLVFGKTCNAYLEKNHEAFDLYGDKPFLQVKAVTEAKECPIGALYPHIASGNNTVWRSEQIPESLDDGEKARLLLVQMSCGFAGKRPDSKFSIKKGLVKKSAHAGPAIERLGALHSFCLGKSLLETVWLNTFTQEEIETKMPECPQGLGEPPWERMPLSEEDDVACRLKETLMGRLVPLCRFCLIVGNEMHLTEGIVHPGSKEFCYDPSMLVTREATSKGDNLKLTWSDPEKSPWRELTAICSFLASQRNTQSECQQVNFCWTKSRGMFPELTVWSGGVQVTSTMGEQKVSGANDYVESETTFPPLQDWFGCFGNEMGLIDSALKFLDLSINHYAEKMESSDSDARKKKAKRLFWQQCERIRQRIVDDCTNLEKREALRRTISRLLLESFDEVCPNETARQLDAWAYSRPSFRKYISGLSQKENPRV
;
A
#
# COMPACT_ATOMS: atom_id res chain seq x y z
N MET A 1 37.77 -1.83 3.77
CA MET A 1 36.56 -1.50 3.02
C MET A 1 35.39 -1.53 3.99
N MET A 2 34.49 -0.59 3.95
CA MET A 2 33.21 -0.74 4.68
C MET A 2 32.47 -1.92 4.05
N THR A 3 32.03 -2.87 4.86
CA THR A 3 31.19 -3.98 4.44
C THR A 3 29.94 -3.96 5.28
N PHE A 4 28.77 -4.01 4.65
CA PHE A 4 27.48 -4.14 5.32
C PHE A 4 26.62 -5.09 4.48
N ASN A 5 26.63 -6.36 4.84
CA ASN A 5 25.89 -7.37 4.09
C ASN A 5 24.47 -7.51 4.63
N LEU A 6 23.48 -7.33 3.77
CA LEU A 6 22.05 -7.35 4.14
C LEU A 6 21.56 -8.73 4.59
N ILE A 7 22.31 -9.79 4.30
CA ILE A 7 21.98 -11.15 4.73
C ILE A 7 22.30 -11.31 6.22
N ASP A 8 23.42 -10.79 6.68
CA ASP A 8 23.94 -11.01 8.03
C ASP A 8 23.64 -9.87 8.99
N GLU A 9 23.69 -8.61 8.50
CA GLU A 9 23.53 -7.43 9.33
C GLU A 9 22.06 -7.06 9.57
N PRO A 10 21.68 -6.57 10.77
CA PRO A 10 20.30 -6.26 11.12
C PRO A 10 19.86 -4.90 10.55
N TRP A 11 19.01 -4.88 9.55
CA TRP A 11 18.50 -3.66 8.90
C TRP A 11 16.98 -3.59 8.78
N ILE A 12 16.26 -4.73 8.83
CA ILE A 12 14.81 -4.80 8.67
C ILE A 12 14.13 -4.55 10.01
N PRO A 13 13.34 -3.48 10.16
CA PRO A 13 12.60 -3.21 11.38
C PRO A 13 11.43 -4.18 11.55
N VAL A 14 11.28 -4.76 12.74
CA VAL A 14 10.23 -5.73 13.04
C VAL A 14 9.53 -5.40 14.38
N VAL A 15 8.33 -5.90 14.52
CA VAL A 15 7.53 -5.70 15.74
C VAL A 15 8.20 -6.40 16.92
N GLY A 16 8.29 -5.71 18.07
CA GLY A 16 8.84 -6.26 19.31
C GLY A 16 10.37 -6.36 19.38
N ARG A 17 11.08 -6.10 18.28
CA ARG A 17 12.55 -6.06 18.21
C ARG A 17 13.00 -4.83 17.43
N LYS A 18 14.27 -4.40 17.62
CA LYS A 18 14.75 -3.23 16.89
C LYS A 18 14.88 -3.50 15.39
N ARG A 19 15.67 -4.47 15.00
CA ARG A 19 15.94 -4.87 13.60
C ARG A 19 16.38 -6.33 13.54
N VAL A 20 16.21 -6.93 12.36
CA VAL A 20 16.70 -8.28 12.01
C VAL A 20 17.37 -8.26 10.65
N SER A 21 18.15 -9.29 10.34
CA SER A 21 18.78 -9.50 9.03
C SER A 21 17.87 -10.35 8.12
N LEU A 22 18.19 -10.43 6.81
CA LEU A 22 17.49 -11.33 5.88
C LEU A 22 17.57 -12.78 6.36
N LYS A 23 18.74 -13.24 6.81
CA LYS A 23 18.94 -14.58 7.35
C LYS A 23 18.01 -14.89 8.53
N GLN A 24 17.83 -13.92 9.42
CA GLN A 24 16.92 -14.06 10.56
C GLN A 24 15.46 -14.12 10.13
N VAL A 25 15.03 -13.32 9.14
CA VAL A 25 13.66 -13.38 8.61
C VAL A 25 13.30 -14.78 8.13
N PHE A 26 14.23 -15.46 7.43
CA PHE A 26 14.02 -16.80 6.87
C PHE A 26 14.36 -17.96 7.84
N SER A 27 14.71 -17.66 9.11
CA SER A 27 15.05 -18.71 10.08
C SER A 27 14.32 -18.60 11.42
N ASP A 28 13.60 -17.50 11.67
CA ASP A 28 12.97 -17.22 12.97
C ASP A 28 11.47 -16.96 12.87
N GLU A 29 10.67 -17.99 13.14
CA GLU A 29 9.20 -17.92 13.13
C GLU A 29 8.62 -17.06 14.27
N THR A 30 9.43 -16.61 15.23
CA THR A 30 8.97 -15.74 16.31
C THR A 30 8.86 -14.27 15.89
N ILE A 31 9.34 -13.90 14.71
CA ILE A 31 9.18 -12.56 14.14
C ILE A 31 7.75 -12.43 13.66
N SER A 32 6.93 -11.65 14.37
CA SER A 32 5.49 -11.55 14.09
C SER A 32 5.17 -10.71 12.84
N GLY A 33 5.96 -9.69 12.51
CA GLY A 33 5.70 -8.82 11.36
C GLY A 33 6.67 -7.66 11.23
N LEU A 34 6.53 -6.91 10.14
CA LEU A 34 7.34 -5.72 9.86
C LEU A 34 6.88 -4.51 10.68
N ALA A 35 7.85 -3.71 11.11
CA ALA A 35 7.67 -2.36 11.60
C ALA A 35 8.14 -1.33 10.55
N GLY A 36 8.04 -0.03 10.87
CA GLY A 36 8.42 1.05 9.95
C GLY A 36 7.24 1.69 9.25
N THR A 37 7.52 2.56 8.30
CA THR A 37 6.49 3.25 7.51
C THR A 37 5.82 2.28 6.52
N PRO A 38 4.57 2.56 6.07
CA PRO A 38 3.90 1.75 5.05
C PRO A 38 4.74 1.53 3.79
N LEU A 39 5.49 2.53 3.33
CA LEU A 39 6.36 2.38 2.16
C LEU A 39 7.54 1.44 2.40
N GLU A 40 8.16 1.50 3.59
CA GLU A 40 9.21 0.56 3.97
C GLU A 40 8.64 -0.87 4.05
N LYS A 41 7.45 -1.05 4.63
CA LYS A 41 6.78 -2.35 4.69
C LYS A 41 6.50 -2.92 3.30
N ILE A 42 5.95 -2.11 2.37
CA ILE A 42 5.70 -2.51 0.98
C ILE A 42 7.02 -2.93 0.31
N ALA A 43 8.04 -2.08 0.38
CA ALA A 43 9.32 -2.32 -0.29
C ALA A 43 10.02 -3.57 0.26
N VAL A 44 10.03 -3.76 1.58
CA VAL A 44 10.61 -4.94 2.23
C VAL A 44 9.81 -6.19 1.91
N LEU A 45 8.46 -6.19 2.01
CA LEU A 45 7.64 -7.36 1.66
C LEU A 45 7.86 -7.79 0.22
N LYS A 46 7.93 -6.85 -0.72
CA LYS A 46 8.20 -7.14 -2.14
C LYS A 46 9.59 -7.74 -2.34
N LEU A 47 10.61 -7.24 -1.64
CA LEU A 47 11.95 -7.83 -1.68
C LEU A 47 11.95 -9.25 -1.12
N LEU A 48 11.34 -9.48 0.05
CA LEU A 48 11.25 -10.81 0.66
C LEU A 48 10.51 -11.79 -0.26
N GLN A 49 9.43 -11.34 -0.88
CA GLN A 49 8.69 -12.10 -1.89
C GLN A 49 9.56 -12.39 -3.12
N ALA A 50 10.33 -11.43 -3.62
CA ALA A 50 11.24 -11.62 -4.75
C ALA A 50 12.35 -12.64 -4.43
N ILE A 51 12.91 -12.60 -3.22
CA ILE A 51 13.88 -13.59 -2.75
C ILE A 51 13.25 -14.98 -2.69
N SER A 52 12.05 -15.10 -2.13
CA SER A 52 11.31 -16.36 -2.10
C SER A 52 11.05 -16.93 -3.51
N GLN A 53 10.56 -16.08 -4.43
CA GLN A 53 10.32 -16.47 -5.82
C GLN A 53 11.61 -16.91 -6.55
N ALA A 54 12.72 -16.23 -6.30
CA ALA A 54 14.02 -16.58 -6.90
C ALA A 54 14.61 -17.85 -6.31
N SER A 55 14.30 -18.15 -5.05
CA SER A 55 14.85 -19.34 -4.38
C SER A 55 14.17 -20.63 -4.83
N ASP A 56 12.85 -20.63 -4.88
CA ASP A 56 12.03 -21.76 -5.30
C ASP A 56 10.59 -21.30 -5.55
N THR A 57 10.19 -21.23 -6.82
CA THR A 57 8.81 -20.89 -7.18
C THR A 57 8.00 -22.19 -7.33
N PRO A 58 7.01 -22.45 -6.46
CA PRO A 58 6.17 -23.64 -6.57
C PRO A 58 5.48 -23.73 -7.93
N ALA A 59 5.44 -24.92 -8.55
CA ALA A 59 4.82 -25.09 -9.86
C ALA A 59 3.31 -24.76 -9.82
N ASP A 60 2.62 -25.27 -8.80
CA ASP A 60 1.18 -25.14 -8.63
C ASP A 60 0.74 -24.98 -7.16
N THR A 61 -0.56 -24.93 -6.94
CA THR A 61 -1.16 -24.82 -5.60
C THR A 61 -0.80 -26.00 -4.68
N GLN A 62 -0.58 -27.19 -5.21
CA GLN A 62 -0.26 -28.38 -4.42
C GLN A 62 1.18 -28.29 -3.89
N GLU A 63 2.12 -27.92 -4.74
CA GLU A 63 3.51 -27.69 -4.32
C GLU A 63 3.61 -26.50 -3.37
N TRP A 64 2.86 -25.42 -3.62
CA TRP A 64 2.79 -24.29 -2.71
C TRP A 64 2.30 -24.70 -1.30
N ARG A 65 1.24 -25.53 -1.21
CA ARG A 65 0.76 -26.06 0.08
C ARG A 65 1.78 -26.96 0.76
N LYS A 66 2.49 -27.77 -0.02
CA LYS A 66 3.55 -28.63 0.49
C LYS A 66 4.72 -27.83 1.06
N SER A 67 5.15 -26.76 0.40
CA SER A 67 6.22 -25.89 0.89
C SER A 67 5.85 -25.17 2.20
N GLY A 68 4.56 -24.89 2.41
CA GLY A 68 4.06 -24.29 3.66
C GLY A 68 3.78 -25.27 4.80
N ALA A 69 3.88 -26.58 4.56
CA ALA A 69 3.69 -27.59 5.60
C ALA A 69 4.78 -27.55 6.67
N ASP A 70 5.98 -27.07 6.32
CA ASP A 70 7.10 -26.79 7.22
C ASP A 70 7.79 -25.49 6.79
N LEU A 71 7.41 -24.39 7.44
CA LEU A 71 7.93 -23.06 7.13
C LEU A 71 9.45 -22.94 7.35
N LEU A 72 10.02 -23.71 8.28
CA LEU A 72 11.48 -23.70 8.49
C LEU A 72 12.22 -24.36 7.32
N VAL A 73 11.62 -25.35 6.68
CA VAL A 73 12.18 -25.94 5.43
C VAL A 73 12.10 -24.92 4.30
N PHE A 74 10.96 -24.25 4.12
CA PHE A 74 10.83 -23.15 3.17
C PHE A 74 11.87 -22.04 3.44
N GLY A 75 12.03 -21.61 4.69
CA GLY A 75 13.02 -20.61 5.07
C GLY A 75 14.48 -21.07 4.83
N LYS A 76 14.79 -22.35 5.04
CA LYS A 76 16.11 -22.90 4.72
C LYS A 76 16.42 -22.85 3.22
N THR A 77 15.42 -23.08 2.37
CA THR A 77 15.58 -22.95 0.91
C THR A 77 15.91 -21.51 0.52
N CYS A 78 15.20 -20.54 1.08
CA CYS A 78 15.49 -19.12 0.88
C CYS A 78 16.88 -18.73 1.40
N ASN A 79 17.28 -19.20 2.57
CA ASN A 79 18.62 -18.93 3.12
C ASN A 79 19.74 -19.58 2.29
N ALA A 80 19.53 -20.78 1.76
CA ALA A 80 20.50 -21.41 0.86
C ALA A 80 20.69 -20.61 -0.45
N TYR A 81 19.62 -20.05 -0.98
CA TYR A 81 19.69 -19.13 -2.11
C TYR A 81 20.44 -17.84 -1.77
N LEU A 82 20.17 -17.24 -0.61
CA LEU A 82 20.87 -16.04 -0.15
C LEU A 82 22.38 -16.30 0.02
N GLU A 83 22.76 -17.39 0.65
CA GLU A 83 24.18 -17.75 0.83
C GLU A 83 24.91 -17.97 -0.51
N LYS A 84 24.23 -18.56 -1.50
CA LYS A 84 24.79 -18.71 -2.87
C LYS A 84 25.06 -17.36 -3.53
N ASN A 85 24.24 -16.34 -3.24
CA ASN A 85 24.30 -15.00 -3.81
C ASN A 85 24.85 -13.96 -2.82
N HIS A 86 25.57 -14.37 -1.77
CA HIS A 86 25.98 -13.55 -0.64
C HIS A 86 26.63 -12.23 -1.05
N GLU A 87 27.56 -12.24 -2.00
CA GLU A 87 28.27 -11.05 -2.46
C GLU A 87 27.35 -10.00 -3.11
N ALA A 88 26.23 -10.42 -3.70
CA ALA A 88 25.27 -9.53 -4.35
C ALA A 88 24.40 -8.74 -3.36
N PHE A 89 24.45 -9.10 -2.07
CA PHE A 89 23.72 -8.41 -1.00
C PHE A 89 24.61 -7.49 -0.14
N ASP A 90 25.85 -7.25 -0.52
CA ASP A 90 26.70 -6.24 0.13
C ASP A 90 26.29 -4.82 -0.32
N LEU A 91 26.01 -3.94 0.65
CA LEU A 91 25.60 -2.56 0.38
C LEU A 91 26.71 -1.74 -0.29
N TYR A 92 27.99 -2.08 -0.04
CA TYR A 92 29.18 -1.34 -0.47
C TYR A 92 30.18 -2.16 -1.29
N GLY A 93 29.86 -3.40 -1.63
CA GLY A 93 30.75 -4.32 -2.34
C GLY A 93 31.13 -3.88 -3.75
N ASP A 94 31.85 -4.75 -4.43
CA ASP A 94 32.22 -4.52 -5.83
C ASP A 94 31.02 -4.46 -6.76
N LYS A 95 29.97 -5.21 -6.44
CA LYS A 95 28.65 -5.16 -7.05
C LYS A 95 27.63 -4.78 -5.97
N PRO A 96 27.54 -3.48 -5.61
CA PRO A 96 26.72 -3.08 -4.48
C PRO A 96 25.24 -3.37 -4.75
N PHE A 97 24.56 -3.88 -3.72
CA PHE A 97 23.17 -4.34 -3.81
C PHE A 97 22.24 -3.30 -4.47
N LEU A 98 21.63 -3.68 -5.58
CA LEU A 98 20.70 -2.86 -6.37
C LEU A 98 21.24 -1.48 -6.76
N GLN A 99 22.55 -1.31 -6.86
CA GLN A 99 23.20 -0.04 -7.18
C GLN A 99 24.01 -0.13 -8.47
N VAL A 100 24.22 1.00 -9.13
CA VAL A 100 24.95 1.12 -10.39
C VAL A 100 26.13 2.07 -10.22
N LYS A 101 27.36 1.55 -10.24
CA LYS A 101 28.59 2.35 -10.03
C LYS A 101 28.74 3.52 -11.01
N ALA A 102 28.27 3.37 -12.26
CA ALA A 102 28.34 4.42 -13.26
C ALA A 102 27.56 5.69 -12.88
N VAL A 103 26.66 5.62 -11.88
CA VAL A 103 25.87 6.77 -11.41
C VAL A 103 26.70 7.78 -10.60
N THR A 104 27.98 7.51 -10.28
CA THR A 104 28.87 8.46 -9.58
C THR A 104 29.02 9.82 -10.28
N GLU A 105 28.80 9.89 -11.60
CA GLU A 105 28.83 11.14 -12.35
C GLU A 105 27.54 11.96 -12.22
N ALA A 106 26.46 11.36 -11.70
CA ALA A 106 25.20 12.04 -11.46
C ALA A 106 25.28 12.97 -10.24
N LYS A 107 24.36 13.92 -10.16
CA LYS A 107 24.29 14.85 -9.03
C LYS A 107 24.06 14.09 -7.73
N GLU A 108 24.92 14.33 -6.77
CA GLU A 108 24.77 13.86 -5.39
C GLU A 108 23.72 14.65 -4.62
N CYS A 109 23.09 14.01 -3.65
CA CYS A 109 22.23 14.66 -2.68
C CYS A 109 22.37 13.96 -1.32
N PRO A 110 22.22 14.72 -0.20
CA PRO A 110 22.20 14.14 1.13
C PRO A 110 21.16 13.00 1.21
N ILE A 111 21.58 11.81 1.61
CA ILE A 111 20.73 10.64 1.58
C ILE A 111 19.49 10.83 2.44
N GLY A 112 19.60 11.55 3.57
CA GLY A 112 18.46 11.88 4.43
C GLY A 112 17.39 12.77 3.76
N ALA A 113 17.75 13.53 2.73
CA ALA A 113 16.81 14.36 1.97
C ALA A 113 15.90 13.54 1.03
N LEU A 114 16.18 12.26 0.86
CA LEU A 114 15.41 11.35 0.00
C LEU A 114 14.24 10.67 0.71
N TYR A 115 14.04 10.89 2.01
CA TYR A 115 12.85 10.41 2.68
C TYR A 115 11.59 11.03 2.04
N PRO A 116 10.57 10.23 1.71
CA PRO A 116 9.37 10.70 1.01
C PRO A 116 8.63 11.85 1.71
N HIS A 117 8.67 11.89 3.04
CA HIS A 117 8.01 12.92 3.86
C HIS A 117 8.85 14.20 4.02
N ILE A 118 10.09 14.20 3.56
CA ILE A 118 10.93 15.40 3.52
C ILE A 118 10.70 16.08 2.18
N ALA A 119 9.92 17.14 2.19
CA ALA A 119 9.56 17.83 0.98
C ALA A 119 10.79 18.48 0.31
N SER A 120 10.99 18.22 -0.99
CA SER A 120 11.96 18.90 -1.83
C SER A 120 11.33 20.10 -2.55
N GLY A 121 12.05 21.22 -2.74
CA GLY A 121 11.60 22.38 -3.51
C GLY A 121 12.00 23.74 -2.89
N ASN A 122 11.66 24.87 -3.57
CA ASN A 122 12.11 26.21 -3.24
C ASN A 122 11.68 26.82 -1.88
N ASN A 123 10.91 26.13 -1.06
CA ASN A 123 10.47 26.58 0.27
C ASN A 123 11.36 26.02 1.39
N THR A 124 12.66 26.10 1.27
CA THR A 124 13.66 25.29 1.98
C THR A 124 14.12 25.82 3.34
N VAL A 125 13.72 27.02 3.78
CA VAL A 125 14.28 27.65 4.99
C VAL A 125 14.01 26.86 6.28
N TRP A 126 12.90 26.13 6.36
CA TRP A 126 12.52 25.32 7.54
C TRP A 126 12.91 23.84 7.47
N ARG A 127 13.58 23.42 6.40
CA ARG A 127 13.76 21.99 6.06
C ARG A 127 15.14 21.43 6.37
N SER A 128 16.18 22.25 6.42
CA SER A 128 17.52 21.80 6.74
C SER A 128 17.62 21.17 8.13
N GLU A 129 16.82 21.62 9.08
CA GLU A 129 16.73 21.06 10.44
C GLU A 129 16.01 19.70 10.52
N GLN A 130 15.25 19.33 9.50
CA GLN A 130 14.51 18.06 9.45
C GLN A 130 15.24 16.96 8.70
N ILE A 131 16.29 17.29 7.96
CA ILE A 131 17.10 16.32 7.24
C ILE A 131 18.09 15.70 8.21
N PRO A 132 18.05 14.37 8.43
CA PRO A 132 19.07 13.71 9.25
C PRO A 132 20.47 13.93 8.65
N GLU A 133 21.41 14.41 9.46
CA GLU A 133 22.79 14.64 9.03
C GLU A 133 23.53 13.34 8.69
N SER A 134 23.20 12.27 9.38
CA SER A 134 23.74 10.93 9.11
C SER A 134 22.70 9.85 9.32
N LEU A 135 22.77 8.83 8.48
CA LEU A 135 21.97 7.61 8.59
C LEU A 135 22.90 6.44 8.87
N ASP A 136 22.46 5.49 9.70
CA ASP A 136 23.15 4.22 9.79
C ASP A 136 22.96 3.36 8.52
N ASP A 137 23.77 2.32 8.33
CA ASP A 137 23.76 1.54 7.08
C ASP A 137 22.45 0.79 6.87
N GLY A 138 21.78 0.37 7.95
CA GLY A 138 20.44 -0.21 7.86
C GLY A 138 19.38 0.79 7.42
N GLU A 139 19.48 2.06 7.82
CA GLU A 139 18.61 3.14 7.33
C GLU A 139 18.86 3.44 5.87
N LYS A 140 20.14 3.50 5.47
CA LYS A 140 20.54 3.69 4.07
C LYS A 140 20.01 2.57 3.17
N ALA A 141 20.11 1.31 3.63
CA ALA A 141 19.59 0.15 2.90
C ALA A 141 18.06 0.24 2.70
N ARG A 142 17.31 0.60 3.74
CA ARG A 142 15.85 0.78 3.63
C ARG A 142 15.48 1.91 2.67
N LEU A 143 16.16 3.04 2.79
CA LEU A 143 15.88 4.18 1.93
C LEU A 143 16.23 3.91 0.47
N LEU A 144 17.36 3.20 0.22
CA LEU A 144 17.70 2.69 -1.11
C LEU A 144 16.55 1.82 -1.65
N LEU A 145 16.06 0.86 -0.86
CA LEU A 145 14.99 -0.04 -1.27
C LEU A 145 13.68 0.71 -1.55
N VAL A 146 13.34 1.72 -0.75
CA VAL A 146 12.17 2.59 -1.02
C VAL A 146 12.35 3.35 -2.34
N GLN A 147 13.54 3.89 -2.63
CA GLN A 147 13.81 4.56 -3.92
C GLN A 147 13.71 3.58 -5.10
N MET A 148 14.15 2.33 -4.93
CA MET A 148 14.01 1.29 -5.97
C MET A 148 12.55 0.90 -6.22
N SER A 149 11.72 0.86 -5.18
CA SER A 149 10.34 0.38 -5.24
C SER A 149 9.32 1.48 -5.53
N CYS A 150 9.56 2.69 -5.04
CA CYS A 150 8.57 3.77 -4.92
C CYS A 150 9.16 5.14 -5.24
N GLY A 151 9.92 5.30 -6.31
CA GLY A 151 10.47 6.60 -6.69
C GLY A 151 9.38 7.62 -7.05
N PHE A 152 9.49 8.85 -6.55
CA PHE A 152 8.58 9.93 -6.94
C PHE A 152 8.61 10.17 -8.46
N ALA A 153 7.44 10.39 -9.07
CA ALA A 153 7.35 10.89 -10.42
C ALA A 153 7.93 12.33 -10.46
N GLY A 154 8.61 12.62 -11.52
CA GLY A 154 9.26 13.89 -11.75
C GLY A 154 10.58 13.69 -12.46
N LYS A 155 10.89 14.64 -13.34
CA LYS A 155 12.12 14.63 -14.09
C LYS A 155 13.28 14.87 -13.13
N ARG A 156 14.23 13.94 -13.07
CA ARG A 156 15.53 14.13 -12.43
C ARG A 156 16.63 14.03 -13.49
N PRO A 157 16.65 14.97 -14.47
CA PRO A 157 17.70 14.97 -15.47
C PRO A 157 18.97 15.49 -14.82
N ASP A 158 20.03 14.72 -14.88
CA ASP A 158 21.35 15.30 -14.78
C ASP A 158 21.78 15.73 -16.19
N SER A 159 22.21 16.99 -16.33
CA SER A 159 22.74 17.50 -17.59
C SER A 159 24.11 16.90 -17.95
N LYS A 160 24.77 16.26 -16.97
CA LYS A 160 26.11 15.70 -17.12
C LYS A 160 26.10 14.19 -17.29
N PHE A 161 25.09 13.49 -16.77
CA PHE A 161 25.01 12.05 -16.79
C PHE A 161 23.60 11.57 -17.13
N SER A 162 23.49 10.74 -18.14
CA SER A 162 22.24 10.04 -18.46
C SER A 162 22.57 8.59 -18.81
N ILE A 163 22.01 7.64 -18.08
CA ILE A 163 22.03 6.22 -18.44
C ILE A 163 21.21 5.98 -19.72
N LYS A 164 20.36 6.94 -20.09
CA LYS A 164 19.66 7.00 -21.38
C LYS A 164 20.46 7.78 -22.38
N LYS A 165 21.21 7.12 -23.26
CA LYS A 165 21.84 7.78 -24.41
C LYS A 165 20.78 8.51 -25.25
N GLY A 166 20.76 9.84 -25.15
CA GLY A 166 19.95 10.71 -26.01
C GLY A 166 18.51 10.99 -25.58
N LEU A 167 18.06 10.52 -24.42
CA LEU A 167 16.64 10.58 -24.05
C LEU A 167 16.30 11.43 -22.83
N VAL A 168 16.80 12.64 -22.77
CA VAL A 168 16.06 13.65 -22.04
C VAL A 168 15.09 14.32 -23.01
N LYS A 169 14.08 13.63 -23.49
CA LYS A 169 12.92 14.31 -24.08
C LYS A 169 12.36 15.22 -22.98
N LYS A 170 12.06 16.47 -23.31
CA LYS A 170 11.50 17.48 -22.39
C LYS A 170 10.23 17.01 -21.61
N SER A 171 9.65 15.91 -22.00
CA SER A 171 8.45 15.28 -21.43
C SER A 171 8.68 13.87 -20.90
N ALA A 172 9.94 13.41 -20.78
CA ALA A 172 10.19 12.10 -20.18
C ALA A 172 9.83 12.18 -18.69
N HIS A 173 8.70 11.64 -18.35
CA HIS A 173 8.37 11.30 -16.99
C HIS A 173 9.27 10.12 -16.64
N ALA A 174 10.35 10.39 -15.92
CA ALA A 174 10.96 9.38 -15.11
C ALA A 174 9.90 9.00 -14.10
N GLY A 175 9.03 8.15 -14.53
CA GLY A 175 7.95 7.68 -13.71
C GLY A 175 8.49 6.75 -12.67
N PRO A 176 7.81 6.58 -11.60
CA PRO A 176 7.88 5.40 -10.79
C PRO A 176 7.64 4.23 -11.73
N ALA A 177 8.33 3.19 -11.48
CA ALA A 177 8.28 2.02 -12.31
C ALA A 177 6.90 1.50 -12.42
N ILE A 178 6.07 1.40 -11.55
CA ILE A 178 4.73 0.86 -11.67
C ILE A 178 3.81 1.78 -10.91
N GLU A 179 3.12 2.64 -11.65
CA GLU A 179 2.11 3.52 -11.11
C GLU A 179 2.45 4.08 -9.73
N ARG A 180 2.95 5.19 -9.72
CA ARG A 180 2.98 6.24 -8.72
C ARG A 180 2.84 5.80 -7.26
N LEU A 181 3.76 6.20 -6.48
CA LEU A 181 3.93 6.08 -5.04
C LEU A 181 2.65 6.06 -4.19
N GLY A 182 1.55 6.66 -4.65
CA GLY A 182 0.32 6.84 -3.86
C GLY A 182 -0.73 5.73 -3.98
N ALA A 183 -0.47 4.63 -4.70
CA ALA A 183 -1.42 3.53 -4.80
C ALA A 183 -1.58 2.78 -3.46
N LEU A 184 -2.76 2.22 -3.24
CA LEU A 184 -3.04 1.36 -2.10
C LEU A 184 -2.56 -0.06 -2.40
N HIS A 185 -1.64 -0.58 -1.57
CA HIS A 185 -1.13 -1.94 -1.64
C HIS A 185 -1.75 -2.82 -0.56
N SER A 186 -1.94 -4.11 -0.85
CA SER A 186 -2.50 -5.07 0.11
C SER A 186 -1.76 -6.42 0.05
N PHE A 187 -1.50 -7.00 1.23
CA PHE A 187 -0.83 -8.29 1.40
C PHE A 187 -1.55 -9.13 2.43
N CYS A 188 -1.53 -10.45 2.26
CA CYS A 188 -1.97 -11.37 3.29
C CYS A 188 -0.93 -11.49 4.38
N LEU A 189 -1.34 -11.48 5.65
CA LEU A 189 -0.46 -11.67 6.78
C LEU A 189 -0.65 -13.06 7.40
N GLY A 190 0.47 -13.71 7.71
CA GLY A 190 0.55 -14.90 8.53
C GLY A 190 0.79 -14.58 10.00
N LYS A 191 0.91 -15.63 10.82
CA LYS A 191 1.23 -15.51 12.25
C LYS A 191 2.69 -15.10 12.49
N SER A 192 3.54 -15.32 11.50
CA SER A 192 4.93 -14.87 11.48
C SER A 192 5.26 -14.16 10.17
N LEU A 193 6.38 -13.43 10.15
CA LEU A 193 6.87 -12.80 8.92
C LEU A 193 7.24 -13.84 7.88
N LEU A 194 7.79 -14.99 8.30
CA LEU A 194 8.10 -16.10 7.41
C LEU A 194 6.83 -16.68 6.77
N GLU A 195 5.77 -16.91 7.54
CA GLU A 195 4.46 -17.32 7.01
C GLU A 195 3.87 -16.26 6.09
N THR A 196 4.03 -14.97 6.42
CA THR A 196 3.60 -13.86 5.56
C THR A 196 4.29 -13.91 4.20
N VAL A 197 5.59 -14.15 4.14
CA VAL A 197 6.32 -14.27 2.86
C VAL A 197 5.79 -15.45 2.07
N TRP A 198 5.67 -16.62 2.69
CA TRP A 198 5.14 -17.82 2.03
C TRP A 198 3.70 -17.61 1.50
N LEU A 199 2.79 -17.02 2.29
CA LEU A 199 1.41 -16.72 1.87
C LEU A 199 1.36 -15.86 0.60
N ASN A 200 2.28 -14.93 0.45
CA ASN A 200 2.33 -14.00 -0.67
C ASN A 200 3.16 -14.52 -1.87
N THR A 201 3.79 -15.67 -1.77
CA THR A 201 4.52 -16.29 -2.89
C THR A 201 3.54 -16.81 -3.95
N PHE A 202 3.77 -16.46 -5.22
CA PHE A 202 2.99 -16.92 -6.36
C PHE A 202 3.47 -18.29 -6.85
N THR A 203 2.60 -19.03 -7.53
CA THR A 203 2.97 -20.24 -8.25
C THR A 203 3.36 -19.92 -9.69
N GLN A 204 4.11 -20.84 -10.31
CA GLN A 204 4.45 -20.72 -11.74
C GLN A 204 3.19 -20.67 -12.60
N GLU A 205 2.18 -21.52 -12.30
CA GLU A 205 0.89 -21.51 -12.98
C GLU A 205 0.19 -20.14 -12.89
N GLU A 206 0.19 -19.49 -11.71
CA GLU A 206 -0.41 -18.16 -11.55
C GLU A 206 0.31 -17.12 -12.38
N ILE A 207 1.65 -17.12 -12.35
CA ILE A 207 2.47 -16.14 -13.09
C ILE A 207 2.24 -16.29 -14.60
N GLU A 208 2.25 -17.51 -15.13
CA GLU A 208 2.16 -17.77 -16.57
C GLU A 208 0.74 -17.62 -17.12
N THR A 209 -0.29 -17.99 -16.33
CA THR A 209 -1.66 -18.07 -16.85
C THR A 209 -2.60 -16.97 -16.39
N LYS A 210 -2.29 -16.30 -15.27
CA LYS A 210 -3.21 -15.34 -14.62
C LYS A 210 -2.63 -13.92 -14.49
N MET A 211 -1.35 -13.71 -14.87
CA MET A 211 -0.69 -12.41 -14.85
C MET A 211 -0.31 -11.94 -16.26
N PRO A 212 -1.27 -11.45 -17.06
CA PRO A 212 -0.99 -10.98 -18.42
C PRO A 212 -0.02 -9.80 -18.47
N GLU A 213 0.16 -9.08 -17.36
CA GLU A 213 1.14 -8.01 -17.18
C GLU A 213 2.58 -8.52 -17.03
N CYS A 214 2.78 -9.82 -16.90
CA CYS A 214 4.08 -10.48 -16.82
C CYS A 214 4.26 -11.50 -17.94
N PRO A 215 4.22 -11.11 -19.23
CA PRO A 215 4.20 -12.05 -20.36
C PRO A 215 5.46 -12.89 -20.50
N GLN A 216 6.56 -12.49 -19.88
CA GLN A 216 7.81 -13.27 -19.83
C GLN A 216 8.00 -14.02 -18.48
N GLY A 217 6.93 -14.20 -17.71
CA GLY A 217 6.91 -14.99 -16.49
C GLY A 217 7.64 -14.36 -15.30
N LEU A 218 8.37 -15.18 -14.53
CA LEU A 218 9.04 -14.74 -13.32
C LEU A 218 10.15 -13.72 -13.57
N GLY A 219 11.04 -13.99 -14.51
CA GLY A 219 12.23 -13.18 -14.78
C GLY A 219 13.40 -13.43 -13.84
N GLU A 220 14.54 -12.83 -14.18
CA GLU A 220 15.79 -12.90 -13.43
C GLU A 220 15.87 -11.79 -12.38
N PRO A 221 16.30 -12.07 -11.13
CA PRO A 221 16.41 -11.05 -10.09
C PRO A 221 17.47 -9.98 -10.42
N PRO A 222 17.18 -8.70 -10.14
CA PRO A 222 18.14 -7.62 -10.46
C PRO A 222 19.47 -7.73 -9.73
N TRP A 223 19.54 -8.30 -8.54
CA TRP A 223 20.79 -8.48 -7.81
C TRP A 223 21.70 -9.56 -8.41
N GLU A 224 21.17 -10.49 -9.19
CA GLU A 224 21.98 -11.46 -9.97
C GLU A 224 22.52 -10.80 -11.24
N ARG A 225 21.70 -9.98 -11.88
CA ARG A 225 22.08 -9.27 -13.09
C ARG A 225 21.45 -7.86 -13.13
N MET A 226 22.23 -6.86 -12.73
CA MET A 226 21.82 -5.46 -12.77
C MET A 226 21.80 -4.92 -14.22
N PRO A 227 20.77 -4.16 -14.60
CA PRO A 227 20.78 -3.42 -15.87
C PRO A 227 21.83 -2.31 -15.83
N LEU A 228 22.50 -2.09 -16.95
CA LEU A 228 23.48 -1.01 -17.11
C LEU A 228 22.85 0.26 -17.69
N SER A 229 21.66 0.13 -18.30
CA SER A 229 20.87 1.24 -18.82
C SER A 229 19.40 0.87 -18.87
N GLU A 230 18.54 1.86 -19.09
CA GLU A 230 17.10 1.63 -19.25
C GLU A 230 16.76 0.91 -20.57
N GLU A 231 17.68 0.92 -21.53
CA GLU A 231 17.50 0.36 -22.87
C GLU A 231 18.17 -1.00 -23.05
N ASP A 232 18.89 -1.53 -22.04
CA ASP A 232 19.52 -2.82 -22.17
C ASP A 232 18.51 -3.98 -22.08
N ASP A 233 18.95 -5.17 -22.49
CA ASP A 233 18.10 -6.35 -22.54
C ASP A 233 17.58 -6.80 -21.16
N VAL A 234 18.31 -6.51 -20.08
CA VAL A 234 17.90 -6.81 -18.71
C VAL A 234 16.77 -5.88 -18.31
N ALA A 235 16.92 -4.57 -18.54
CA ALA A 235 15.88 -3.59 -18.27
C ALA A 235 14.61 -3.85 -19.09
N CYS A 236 14.78 -4.21 -20.37
CA CYS A 236 13.65 -4.58 -21.23
C CYS A 236 12.90 -5.81 -20.71
N ARG A 237 13.59 -6.84 -20.29
CA ARG A 237 12.97 -8.03 -19.68
C ARG A 237 12.28 -7.73 -18.36
N LEU A 238 12.87 -6.93 -17.49
CA LEU A 238 12.25 -6.53 -16.22
C LEU A 238 10.89 -5.81 -16.42
N LYS A 239 10.71 -5.12 -17.54
CA LYS A 239 9.40 -4.49 -17.86
C LYS A 239 8.28 -5.50 -18.11
N GLU A 240 8.59 -6.76 -18.38
CA GLU A 240 7.65 -7.80 -18.79
C GLU A 240 7.62 -9.01 -17.85
N THR A 241 8.25 -8.91 -16.66
CA THR A 241 8.37 -10.01 -15.71
C THR A 241 7.89 -9.65 -14.31
N LEU A 242 7.56 -10.66 -13.52
CA LEU A 242 7.18 -10.48 -12.11
C LEU A 242 8.31 -9.86 -11.29
N MET A 243 9.57 -10.23 -11.53
CA MET A 243 10.71 -9.64 -10.82
C MET A 243 10.76 -8.12 -11.01
N GLY A 244 10.45 -7.61 -12.19
CA GLY A 244 10.34 -6.18 -12.42
C GLY A 244 9.12 -5.52 -11.75
N ARG A 245 8.10 -6.29 -11.32
CA ARG A 245 7.03 -5.78 -10.47
C ARG A 245 7.43 -5.76 -9.00
N LEU A 246 8.17 -6.78 -8.56
CA LEU A 246 8.63 -6.89 -7.16
C LEU A 246 9.80 -5.96 -6.87
N VAL A 247 10.76 -5.83 -7.79
CA VAL A 247 11.94 -4.96 -7.66
C VAL A 247 12.09 -4.09 -8.90
N PRO A 248 11.30 -3.02 -9.00
CA PRO A 248 11.12 -2.29 -10.27
C PRO A 248 12.28 -1.36 -10.66
N LEU A 249 13.28 -1.15 -9.82
CA LEU A 249 14.40 -0.24 -10.07
C LEU A 249 13.95 1.16 -10.56
N CYS A 250 13.03 1.77 -9.81
CA CYS A 250 12.48 3.09 -10.11
C CYS A 250 13.54 4.19 -10.25
N ARG A 251 14.71 3.97 -9.64
CA ARG A 251 15.88 4.85 -9.71
C ARG A 251 17.15 4.03 -9.90
N PHE A 252 18.11 4.56 -10.62
CA PHE A 252 19.48 4.08 -10.55
C PHE A 252 20.23 4.95 -9.55
N CYS A 253 20.81 4.31 -8.56
CA CYS A 253 21.42 4.96 -7.40
C CYS A 253 22.81 4.43 -7.13
N LEU A 254 23.62 5.26 -6.41
CA LEU A 254 24.84 4.81 -5.76
C LEU A 254 25.02 5.57 -4.45
N ILE A 255 25.24 4.85 -3.36
CA ILE A 255 25.52 5.41 -2.03
C ILE A 255 27.03 5.62 -1.89
N VAL A 256 27.43 6.85 -1.56
CA VAL A 256 28.82 7.22 -1.26
C VAL A 256 28.84 8.00 0.06
N GLY A 257 29.27 7.37 1.12
CA GLY A 257 29.25 7.97 2.46
C GLY A 257 27.83 8.31 2.92
N ASN A 258 27.53 9.60 3.14
CA ASN A 258 26.19 10.10 3.50
C ASN A 258 25.44 10.72 2.32
N GLU A 259 25.97 10.60 1.12
CA GLU A 259 25.37 11.08 -0.11
C GLU A 259 24.83 9.92 -0.95
N MET A 260 23.84 10.20 -1.77
CA MET A 260 23.35 9.29 -2.79
C MET A 260 23.38 9.99 -4.14
N HIS A 261 24.11 9.41 -5.08
CA HIS A 261 24.00 9.75 -6.49
C HIS A 261 22.74 9.09 -7.04
N LEU A 262 21.92 9.85 -7.75
CA LEU A 262 20.58 9.42 -8.12
C LEU A 262 20.23 9.91 -9.52
N THR A 263 19.72 9.00 -10.36
CA THR A 263 19.18 9.33 -11.67
C THR A 263 17.86 8.60 -11.92
N GLU A 264 17.31 8.79 -13.11
CA GLU A 264 16.13 8.05 -13.56
C GLU A 264 16.41 6.54 -13.60
N GLY A 265 15.40 5.72 -13.28
CA GLY A 265 15.48 4.27 -13.37
C GLY A 265 14.76 3.70 -14.59
N ILE A 266 14.28 2.46 -14.46
CA ILE A 266 13.50 1.80 -15.51
C ILE A 266 12.11 2.44 -15.61
N VAL A 267 11.69 2.77 -16.83
CA VAL A 267 10.34 3.23 -17.13
C VAL A 267 9.48 2.03 -17.51
N HIS A 268 8.72 1.52 -16.55
CA HIS A 268 7.78 0.44 -16.81
C HIS A 268 6.51 0.95 -17.51
N PRO A 269 5.81 0.07 -18.25
CA PRO A 269 4.43 0.34 -18.68
C PRO A 269 3.54 0.60 -17.47
N GLY A 270 2.50 1.41 -17.61
CA GLY A 270 1.59 1.75 -16.54
C GLY A 270 0.20 1.13 -16.67
N SER A 271 -0.76 1.57 -15.83
CA SER A 271 -2.14 1.08 -15.84
C SER A 271 -2.85 1.29 -17.18
N LYS A 272 -2.46 2.29 -17.95
CA LYS A 272 -3.00 2.51 -19.30
C LYS A 272 -2.64 1.39 -20.28
N GLU A 273 -1.51 0.75 -20.08
CA GLU A 273 -1.04 -0.42 -20.81
C GLU A 273 -1.42 -1.74 -20.11
N PHE A 274 -2.38 -1.70 -19.17
CA PHE A 274 -2.81 -2.83 -18.34
C PHE A 274 -1.68 -3.46 -17.54
N CYS A 275 -0.70 -2.65 -17.15
CA CYS A 275 0.41 -3.07 -16.34
C CYS A 275 0.32 -2.45 -14.94
N TYR A 276 0.30 -3.29 -13.90
CA TYR A 276 0.21 -2.88 -12.50
C TYR A 276 0.92 -3.89 -11.58
N ASP A 277 1.17 -3.48 -10.36
CA ASP A 277 1.75 -4.34 -9.33
C ASP A 277 0.64 -5.23 -8.74
N PRO A 278 0.85 -6.55 -8.59
CA PRO A 278 -0.16 -7.48 -8.08
C PRO A 278 -0.74 -7.12 -6.71
N SER A 279 0.02 -6.40 -5.88
CA SER A 279 -0.44 -5.94 -4.57
C SER A 279 -1.34 -4.70 -4.62
N MET A 280 -1.43 -4.02 -5.75
CA MET A 280 -2.29 -2.85 -5.90
C MET A 280 -3.77 -3.23 -6.03
N LEU A 281 -4.62 -2.36 -5.49
CA LEU A 281 -6.07 -2.44 -5.70
C LEU A 281 -6.42 -1.69 -6.98
N VAL A 282 -6.88 -2.43 -7.99
CA VAL A 282 -7.28 -1.91 -9.30
C VAL A 282 -8.77 -2.09 -9.55
N THR A 283 -9.37 -1.21 -10.32
CA THR A 283 -10.75 -1.32 -10.79
C THR A 283 -10.78 -1.22 -12.31
N ARG A 284 -11.45 -2.15 -12.97
CA ARG A 284 -11.70 -2.11 -14.42
C ARG A 284 -12.94 -1.29 -14.68
N GLU A 285 -12.83 -0.25 -15.48
CA GLU A 285 -13.95 0.59 -15.91
C GLU A 285 -14.15 0.42 -17.42
N ALA A 286 -15.32 -0.08 -17.82
CA ALA A 286 -15.70 -0.10 -19.22
C ALA A 286 -15.98 1.32 -19.69
N THR A 287 -15.26 1.80 -20.68
CA THR A 287 -15.46 3.12 -21.29
C THR A 287 -15.85 2.99 -22.76
N SER A 288 -16.36 4.05 -23.35
CA SER A 288 -16.68 4.09 -24.81
C SER A 288 -15.44 3.89 -25.70
N LYS A 289 -14.24 3.99 -25.15
CA LYS A 289 -12.95 3.80 -25.85
C LYS A 289 -12.26 2.46 -25.55
N GLY A 290 -12.94 1.56 -24.83
CA GLY A 290 -12.41 0.29 -24.33
C GLY A 290 -12.28 0.28 -22.80
N ASP A 291 -11.80 -0.85 -22.27
CA ASP A 291 -11.56 -0.99 -20.84
C ASP A 291 -10.42 -0.08 -20.38
N ASN A 292 -10.55 0.49 -19.19
CA ASN A 292 -9.53 1.29 -18.53
C ASN A 292 -9.28 0.73 -17.13
N LEU A 293 -8.03 0.73 -16.69
CA LEU A 293 -7.67 0.39 -15.30
C LEU A 293 -7.52 1.66 -14.48
N LYS A 294 -8.23 1.70 -13.37
CA LYS A 294 -8.15 2.75 -12.37
C LYS A 294 -7.55 2.21 -11.09
N LEU A 295 -6.51 2.87 -10.61
CA LEU A 295 -5.90 2.54 -9.32
C LEU A 295 -6.70 3.15 -8.17
N THR A 296 -6.77 2.44 -7.06
CA THR A 296 -7.21 3.01 -5.79
C THR A 296 -6.04 3.71 -5.13
N TRP A 297 -6.22 5.00 -4.84
CA TRP A 297 -5.20 5.84 -4.20
C TRP A 297 -5.36 5.82 -2.69
N SER A 298 -4.23 5.90 -2.00
CA SER A 298 -4.19 6.07 -0.55
C SER A 298 -4.74 7.44 -0.15
N ASP A 299 -5.66 7.45 0.80
CA ASP A 299 -6.35 8.65 1.28
C ASP A 299 -6.37 8.65 2.81
N PRO A 300 -5.70 9.60 3.50
CA PRO A 300 -5.73 9.71 4.95
C PRO A 300 -7.12 9.95 5.56
N GLU A 301 -8.07 10.44 4.76
CA GLU A 301 -9.47 10.59 5.19
C GLU A 301 -10.27 9.27 5.04
N LYS A 302 -9.67 8.25 4.41
CA LYS A 302 -10.28 6.94 4.15
C LYS A 302 -9.35 5.79 4.52
N SER A 303 -9.44 5.33 5.77
CA SER A 303 -8.67 4.16 6.23
C SER A 303 -8.84 2.96 5.30
N PRO A 304 -7.75 2.21 4.99
CA PRO A 304 -7.75 1.14 3.99
C PRO A 304 -8.76 0.01 4.25
N TRP A 305 -9.10 -0.30 5.50
CA TRP A 305 -10.10 -1.34 5.81
C TRP A 305 -11.50 -1.05 5.22
N ARG A 306 -11.78 0.20 4.88
CA ARG A 306 -13.02 0.60 4.21
C ARG A 306 -13.07 0.17 2.75
N GLU A 307 -11.92 -0.24 2.19
CA GLU A 307 -11.81 -0.83 0.85
C GLU A 307 -11.90 -2.36 0.85
N LEU A 308 -12.15 -3.02 1.99
CA LEU A 308 -12.21 -4.49 2.08
C LEU A 308 -13.17 -5.12 1.09
N THR A 309 -14.32 -4.50 0.79
CA THR A 309 -15.25 -4.99 -0.23
C THR A 309 -14.66 -4.99 -1.64
N ALA A 310 -13.79 -4.02 -1.95
CA ALA A 310 -13.08 -3.98 -3.22
C ALA A 310 -11.88 -4.95 -3.22
N ILE A 311 -11.10 -4.99 -2.14
CA ILE A 311 -9.95 -5.89 -1.97
C ILE A 311 -10.38 -7.36 -2.03
N CYS A 312 -11.52 -7.69 -1.39
CA CYS A 312 -12.05 -9.06 -1.26
C CYS A 312 -13.17 -9.35 -2.27
N SER A 313 -13.26 -8.63 -3.37
CA SER A 313 -14.30 -8.77 -4.38
C SER A 313 -14.43 -10.17 -4.99
N PHE A 314 -13.36 -10.98 -4.92
CA PHE A 314 -13.36 -12.39 -5.30
C PHE A 314 -14.31 -13.26 -4.45
N LEU A 315 -14.76 -12.79 -3.28
CA LEU A 315 -15.77 -13.44 -2.45
C LEU A 315 -17.21 -13.16 -2.90
N ALA A 316 -17.43 -12.23 -3.83
CA ALA A 316 -18.77 -11.89 -4.30
C ALA A 316 -19.45 -13.05 -5.03
N SER A 317 -20.76 -13.25 -4.79
CA SER A 317 -21.57 -14.28 -5.44
C SER A 317 -21.69 -14.09 -6.95
N GLN A 318 -21.73 -12.84 -7.38
CA GLN A 318 -21.75 -12.45 -8.78
C GLN A 318 -20.50 -11.61 -9.05
N ARG A 319 -19.67 -12.04 -9.98
CA ARG A 319 -18.46 -11.33 -10.41
C ARG A 319 -18.77 -10.03 -11.18
N ASN A 320 -19.71 -9.24 -10.69
CA ASN A 320 -20.00 -7.89 -11.23
C ASN A 320 -19.07 -6.83 -10.66
N THR A 321 -18.18 -7.20 -9.76
CA THR A 321 -17.18 -6.30 -9.19
C THR A 321 -16.01 -6.19 -10.15
N GLN A 322 -15.77 -4.95 -10.57
CA GLN A 322 -14.67 -4.61 -11.47
C GLN A 322 -13.35 -4.39 -10.70
N SER A 323 -13.38 -4.50 -9.36
CA SER A 323 -12.20 -4.28 -8.52
C SER A 323 -11.47 -5.59 -8.23
N GLU A 324 -10.13 -5.54 -8.17
CA GLU A 324 -9.27 -6.69 -7.90
C GLU A 324 -7.98 -6.27 -7.20
N CYS A 325 -7.54 -7.09 -6.23
CA CYS A 325 -6.18 -7.15 -5.74
C CYS A 325 -5.66 -8.57 -5.97
N GLN A 326 -4.83 -8.78 -6.98
CA GLN A 326 -4.35 -10.12 -7.37
C GLN A 326 -3.61 -10.80 -6.23
N GLN A 327 -2.76 -10.07 -5.50
CA GLN A 327 -2.00 -10.60 -4.37
C GLN A 327 -2.89 -11.27 -3.32
N VAL A 328 -3.96 -10.61 -2.91
CA VAL A 328 -4.89 -11.13 -1.90
C VAL A 328 -5.77 -12.24 -2.49
N ASN A 329 -6.24 -12.09 -3.73
CA ASN A 329 -7.05 -13.08 -4.42
C ASN A 329 -6.31 -14.41 -4.59
N PHE A 330 -5.06 -14.38 -5.05
CA PHE A 330 -4.26 -15.60 -5.27
C PHE A 330 -3.87 -16.25 -3.94
N CYS A 331 -3.51 -15.46 -2.92
CA CYS A 331 -3.28 -15.98 -1.58
C CYS A 331 -4.51 -16.75 -1.07
N TRP A 332 -5.71 -16.13 -1.11
CA TRP A 332 -6.93 -16.77 -0.68
C TRP A 332 -7.26 -18.04 -1.49
N THR A 333 -7.10 -17.98 -2.80
CA THR A 333 -7.41 -19.11 -3.69
C THR A 333 -6.57 -20.35 -3.32
N LYS A 334 -5.27 -20.15 -3.08
CA LYS A 334 -4.35 -21.22 -2.68
C LYS A 334 -4.60 -21.72 -1.25
N SER A 335 -4.87 -20.80 -0.33
CA SER A 335 -5.04 -21.11 1.10
C SER A 335 -6.45 -21.52 1.49
N ARG A 336 -7.38 -21.58 0.53
CA ARG A 336 -8.80 -21.91 0.79
C ARG A 336 -8.92 -23.23 1.54
N GLY A 337 -9.61 -23.18 2.70
CA GLY A 337 -9.81 -24.34 3.58
C GLY A 337 -8.62 -24.64 4.52
N MET A 338 -7.53 -23.92 4.45
CA MET A 338 -6.39 -24.06 5.37
C MET A 338 -6.58 -23.24 6.65
N PHE A 339 -7.18 -22.06 6.53
CA PHE A 339 -7.34 -21.12 7.64
C PHE A 339 -8.81 -20.74 7.81
N PRO A 340 -9.29 -20.62 9.08
CA PRO A 340 -10.66 -20.15 9.36
C PRO A 340 -10.81 -18.65 9.09
N GLU A 341 -9.73 -17.90 9.19
CA GLU A 341 -9.67 -16.46 9.04
C GLU A 341 -8.49 -16.06 8.14
N LEU A 342 -8.65 -14.95 7.46
CA LEU A 342 -7.62 -14.31 6.66
C LEU A 342 -7.32 -12.93 7.27
N THR A 343 -6.04 -12.62 7.44
CA THR A 343 -5.61 -11.28 7.83
C THR A 343 -5.02 -10.57 6.63
N VAL A 344 -5.51 -9.38 6.34
CA VAL A 344 -5.01 -8.52 5.26
C VAL A 344 -4.48 -7.23 5.85
N TRP A 345 -3.23 -6.92 5.54
CA TRP A 345 -2.65 -5.60 5.71
C TRP A 345 -2.82 -4.81 4.41
N SER A 346 -3.25 -3.57 4.53
CA SER A 346 -3.32 -2.64 3.42
C SER A 346 -2.72 -1.31 3.82
N GLY A 347 -1.94 -0.70 2.93
CA GLY A 347 -1.31 0.57 3.25
C GLY A 347 -0.71 1.27 2.04
N GLY A 348 -0.29 2.51 2.27
CA GLY A 348 0.32 3.37 1.29
C GLY A 348 0.51 4.78 1.82
N VAL A 349 0.68 5.74 0.92
CA VAL A 349 0.88 7.15 1.26
C VAL A 349 0.10 8.03 0.29
N GLN A 350 -0.54 9.07 0.81
CA GLN A 350 -1.15 10.08 -0.07
C GLN A 350 -0.06 10.89 -0.77
N VAL A 351 -0.19 10.97 -2.10
CA VAL A 351 0.71 11.77 -2.93
C VAL A 351 -0.09 12.87 -3.62
N THR A 352 0.31 14.11 -3.39
CA THR A 352 -0.22 15.24 -4.13
C THR A 352 0.69 15.57 -5.30
N SER A 353 0.11 15.97 -6.44
CA SER A 353 0.85 16.40 -7.61
C SER A 353 0.63 17.89 -7.83
N THR A 354 1.72 18.66 -7.88
CA THR A 354 1.67 20.09 -8.17
C THR A 354 2.71 20.41 -9.24
N MET A 355 2.29 20.96 -10.38
CA MET A 355 3.17 21.34 -11.50
C MET A 355 4.08 20.20 -12.02
N GLY A 356 3.59 18.94 -11.98
CA GLY A 356 4.35 17.78 -12.45
C GLY A 356 5.31 17.17 -11.42
N GLU A 357 5.40 17.72 -10.21
CA GLU A 357 6.10 17.11 -9.10
C GLU A 357 5.13 16.41 -8.15
N GLN A 358 5.51 15.21 -7.70
CA GLN A 358 4.81 14.48 -6.65
C GLN A 358 5.39 14.84 -5.29
N LYS A 359 4.51 14.98 -4.28
CA LYS A 359 4.88 15.36 -2.91
C LYS A 359 4.08 14.54 -1.91
N VAL A 360 4.74 14.23 -0.80
CA VAL A 360 4.10 13.83 0.45
C VAL A 360 4.16 15.02 1.39
N SER A 361 3.04 15.43 2.00
CA SER A 361 2.98 16.63 2.82
C SER A 361 3.60 16.39 4.21
N GLY A 362 3.55 15.15 4.70
CA GLY A 362 4.15 14.78 5.99
C GLY A 362 3.80 13.35 6.42
N ALA A 363 4.17 13.02 7.65
CA ALA A 363 3.91 11.69 8.21
C ALA A 363 2.41 11.34 8.34
N ASN A 364 1.53 12.33 8.39
CA ASN A 364 0.08 12.12 8.44
C ASN A 364 -0.53 11.66 7.11
N ASP A 365 0.24 11.67 6.02
CA ASP A 365 -0.19 11.21 4.71
C ASP A 365 -0.04 9.68 4.56
N TYR A 366 0.63 9.01 5.50
CA TYR A 366 0.71 7.56 5.55
C TYR A 366 -0.58 6.96 6.08
N VAL A 367 -1.05 5.91 5.42
CA VAL A 367 -2.23 5.15 5.84
C VAL A 367 -1.90 3.67 5.88
N GLU A 368 -2.39 2.98 6.90
CA GLU A 368 -2.36 1.52 6.96
C GLU A 368 -3.49 0.99 7.82
N SER A 369 -3.92 -0.22 7.52
CA SER A 369 -4.81 -0.99 8.37
C SER A 369 -4.50 -2.47 8.25
N GLU A 370 -4.68 -3.17 9.36
CA GLU A 370 -4.65 -4.62 9.43
C GLU A 370 -6.03 -5.09 9.85
N THR A 371 -6.61 -6.04 9.12
CA THR A 371 -7.97 -6.51 9.36
C THR A 371 -8.03 -8.02 9.17
N THR A 372 -8.58 -8.70 10.19
CA THR A 372 -8.83 -10.14 10.18
C THR A 372 -10.31 -10.41 9.95
N PHE A 373 -10.65 -11.33 9.07
CA PHE A 373 -12.02 -11.67 8.74
C PHE A 373 -12.14 -13.12 8.27
N PRO A 374 -13.32 -13.77 8.46
CA PRO A 374 -13.59 -15.07 7.85
C PRO A 374 -13.80 -14.89 6.34
N PRO A 375 -12.99 -15.54 5.47
CA PRO A 375 -13.07 -15.32 4.02
C PRO A 375 -14.24 -16.12 3.41
N LEU A 376 -15.45 -15.84 3.88
CA LEU A 376 -16.70 -16.50 3.49
C LEU A 376 -17.61 -15.56 2.71
N GLN A 377 -18.36 -16.11 1.76
CA GLN A 377 -19.30 -15.38 0.94
C GLN A 377 -20.40 -14.67 1.76
N ASP A 378 -20.93 -15.36 2.78
CA ASP A 378 -21.95 -14.81 3.67
C ASP A 378 -21.41 -13.63 4.48
N TRP A 379 -20.19 -13.74 4.99
CA TRP A 379 -19.53 -12.62 5.66
C TRP A 379 -19.37 -11.43 4.70
N PHE A 380 -18.87 -11.66 3.50
CA PHE A 380 -18.67 -10.61 2.50
C PHE A 380 -19.98 -9.87 2.19
N GLY A 381 -21.07 -10.60 1.98
CA GLY A 381 -22.40 -10.03 1.74
C GLY A 381 -22.90 -9.21 2.94
N CYS A 382 -22.74 -9.71 4.16
CA CYS A 382 -23.14 -9.01 5.38
C CYS A 382 -22.31 -7.73 5.61
N PHE A 383 -20.98 -7.82 5.45
CA PHE A 383 -20.09 -6.67 5.61
C PHE A 383 -20.37 -5.59 4.55
N GLY A 384 -20.52 -5.98 3.28
CA GLY A 384 -20.86 -5.05 2.20
C GLY A 384 -22.20 -4.34 2.41
N ASN A 385 -23.22 -5.08 2.88
CA ASN A 385 -24.50 -4.49 3.22
C ASN A 385 -24.40 -3.50 4.39
N GLU A 386 -23.64 -3.85 5.44
CA GLU A 386 -23.47 -2.96 6.59
C GLU A 386 -22.73 -1.67 6.21
N MET A 387 -21.69 -1.76 5.39
CA MET A 387 -20.97 -0.58 4.87
C MET A 387 -21.89 0.30 4.01
N GLY A 388 -22.75 -0.30 3.17
CA GLY A 388 -23.75 0.42 2.39
C GLY A 388 -24.81 1.14 3.24
N LEU A 389 -25.21 0.55 4.36
CA LEU A 389 -26.13 1.19 5.33
C LEU A 389 -25.45 2.34 6.06
N ILE A 390 -24.17 2.23 6.42
CA ILE A 390 -23.37 3.32 7.00
C ILE A 390 -23.26 4.48 6.01
N ASP A 391 -22.97 4.22 4.74
CA ASP A 391 -22.90 5.25 3.71
C ASP A 391 -24.24 5.97 3.51
N SER A 392 -25.36 5.22 3.58
CA SER A 392 -26.72 5.81 3.55
C SER A 392 -26.98 6.69 4.76
N ALA A 393 -26.56 6.26 5.95
CA ALA A 393 -26.69 7.05 7.18
C ALA A 393 -25.83 8.33 7.16
N LEU A 394 -24.65 8.28 6.57
CA LEU A 394 -23.78 9.45 6.37
C LEU A 394 -24.38 10.48 5.41
N LYS A 395 -25.02 10.03 4.32
CA LYS A 395 -25.79 10.95 3.43
C LYS A 395 -26.92 11.64 4.17
N PHE A 396 -27.60 10.92 5.05
CA PHE A 396 -28.65 11.50 5.89
C PHE A 396 -28.10 12.47 6.94
N LEU A 397 -26.92 12.20 7.51
CA LEU A 397 -26.19 13.13 8.36
C LEU A 397 -25.85 14.44 7.60
N ASP A 398 -25.38 14.35 6.35
CA ASP A 398 -25.10 15.50 5.50
C ASP A 398 -26.34 16.39 5.30
N LEU A 399 -27.49 15.76 5.02
CA LEU A 399 -28.77 16.50 4.87
C LEU A 399 -29.16 17.20 6.16
N SER A 400 -28.99 16.56 7.31
CA SER A 400 -29.29 17.13 8.62
C SER A 400 -28.39 18.32 8.93
N ILE A 401 -27.11 18.26 8.58
CA ILE A 401 -26.17 19.39 8.74
C ILE A 401 -26.53 20.54 7.79
N ASN A 402 -26.97 20.25 6.55
CA ASN A 402 -27.46 21.30 5.66
C ASN A 402 -28.67 22.03 6.24
N HIS A 403 -29.66 21.30 6.78
CA HIS A 403 -30.85 21.94 7.42
C HIS A 403 -30.46 22.80 8.63
N TYR A 404 -29.47 22.36 9.41
CA TYR A 404 -28.95 23.18 10.51
C TYR A 404 -28.31 24.49 9.98
N ALA A 405 -27.44 24.38 8.96
CA ALA A 405 -26.81 25.55 8.38
C ALA A 405 -27.79 26.52 7.73
N GLU A 406 -28.83 26.01 7.05
CA GLU A 406 -29.93 26.80 6.49
C GLU A 406 -30.69 27.57 7.59
N LYS A 407 -31.04 26.90 8.69
CA LYS A 407 -31.69 27.53 9.85
C LYS A 407 -30.82 28.59 10.53
N MET A 408 -29.52 28.39 10.53
CA MET A 408 -28.53 29.31 11.03
C MET A 408 -28.22 30.45 10.04
N GLU A 409 -28.69 30.38 8.79
CA GLU A 409 -28.28 31.23 7.67
C GLU A 409 -26.76 31.30 7.48
N SER A 410 -26.10 30.13 7.62
CA SER A 410 -24.67 29.99 7.56
C SER A 410 -24.22 29.32 6.23
N SER A 411 -23.11 29.79 5.68
CA SER A 411 -22.53 29.23 4.44
C SER A 411 -21.47 28.13 4.68
N ASP A 412 -21.30 27.68 5.93
CA ASP A 412 -20.23 26.76 6.34
C ASP A 412 -20.64 25.27 6.34
N SER A 413 -21.77 24.91 5.71
CA SER A 413 -22.32 23.55 5.73
C SER A 413 -21.32 22.51 5.23
N ASP A 414 -20.55 22.79 4.17
CA ASP A 414 -19.58 21.85 3.61
C ASP A 414 -18.39 21.59 4.56
N ALA A 415 -17.93 22.62 5.25
CA ALA A 415 -16.89 22.49 6.27
C ALA A 415 -17.38 21.65 7.46
N ARG A 416 -18.64 21.86 7.90
CA ARG A 416 -19.28 21.07 8.97
C ARG A 416 -19.43 19.60 8.57
N LYS A 417 -19.94 19.31 7.35
CA LYS A 417 -20.06 17.94 6.81
C LYS A 417 -18.71 17.23 6.78
N LYS A 418 -17.68 17.91 6.27
CA LYS A 418 -16.33 17.35 6.23
C LYS A 418 -15.80 17.04 7.64
N LYS A 419 -15.98 17.98 8.59
CA LYS A 419 -15.59 17.76 9.99
C LYS A 419 -16.36 16.61 10.63
N ALA A 420 -17.69 16.54 10.46
CA ALA A 420 -18.54 15.47 11.02
C ALA A 420 -18.13 14.09 10.51
N LYS A 421 -17.93 13.92 9.19
CA LYS A 421 -17.48 12.66 8.59
C LYS A 421 -16.11 12.24 9.12
N ARG A 422 -15.17 13.17 9.23
CA ARG A 422 -13.85 12.88 9.79
C ARG A 422 -13.94 12.39 11.23
N LEU A 423 -14.71 13.07 12.08
CA LEU A 423 -14.93 12.64 13.47
C LEU A 423 -15.59 11.28 13.55
N PHE A 424 -16.61 11.03 12.78
CA PHE A 424 -17.30 9.75 12.71
C PHE A 424 -16.33 8.61 12.33
N TRP A 425 -15.56 8.75 11.25
CA TRP A 425 -14.66 7.71 10.81
C TRP A 425 -13.47 7.51 11.75
N GLN A 426 -12.97 8.56 12.43
CA GLN A 426 -11.97 8.43 13.47
C GLN A 426 -12.48 7.57 14.66
N GLN A 427 -13.76 7.70 15.00
CA GLN A 427 -14.37 6.86 16.04
C GLN A 427 -14.61 5.43 15.55
N CYS A 428 -15.05 5.26 14.30
CA CYS A 428 -15.20 3.93 13.67
C CYS A 428 -13.87 3.18 13.59
N GLU A 429 -12.73 3.88 13.40
CA GLU A 429 -11.41 3.26 13.40
C GLU A 429 -11.12 2.49 14.72
N ARG A 430 -11.57 3.01 15.85
CA ARG A 430 -11.39 2.36 17.15
C ARG A 430 -12.21 1.08 17.32
N ILE A 431 -13.27 0.94 16.54
CA ILE A 431 -14.18 -0.23 16.57
C ILE A 431 -14.18 -1.00 15.25
N ARG A 432 -13.20 -0.76 14.36
CA ARG A 432 -13.17 -1.34 13.01
C ARG A 432 -13.29 -2.87 13.02
N GLN A 433 -12.51 -3.54 13.88
CA GLN A 433 -12.56 -5.01 13.96
C GLN A 433 -13.95 -5.48 14.41
N ARG A 434 -14.60 -4.76 15.32
CA ARG A 434 -15.97 -5.06 15.73
C ARG A 434 -16.98 -4.89 14.59
N ILE A 435 -16.77 -3.90 13.70
CA ILE A 435 -17.62 -3.73 12.49
C ILE A 435 -17.48 -4.96 11.59
N VAL A 436 -16.26 -5.47 11.45
CA VAL A 436 -15.93 -6.65 10.65
C VAL A 436 -16.53 -7.95 11.26
N ASP A 437 -16.40 -8.13 12.58
CA ASP A 437 -16.77 -9.37 13.27
C ASP A 437 -18.29 -9.48 13.51
N ASP A 438 -18.94 -8.39 13.92
CA ASP A 438 -20.33 -8.40 14.36
C ASP A 438 -21.34 -8.35 13.20
N CYS A 439 -20.90 -8.09 11.95
CA CYS A 439 -21.79 -7.93 10.81
C CYS A 439 -22.58 -9.20 10.43
N THR A 440 -22.11 -10.38 10.77
CA THR A 440 -22.78 -11.67 10.48
C THR A 440 -23.77 -12.12 11.55
N ASN A 441 -23.56 -11.74 12.80
CA ASN A 441 -24.40 -12.15 13.93
C ASN A 441 -25.55 -11.17 14.14
N LEU A 442 -26.79 -11.63 14.09
CA LEU A 442 -27.99 -10.76 14.16
C LEU A 442 -28.05 -9.90 15.43
N GLU A 443 -27.81 -10.51 16.61
CA GLU A 443 -27.90 -9.79 17.89
C GLU A 443 -26.75 -8.77 18.05
N LYS A 444 -25.52 -9.19 17.73
CA LYS A 444 -24.34 -8.33 17.77
C LYS A 444 -24.45 -7.18 16.78
N ARG A 445 -24.99 -7.44 15.58
CA ARG A 445 -25.19 -6.45 14.51
C ARG A 445 -26.16 -5.34 14.94
N GLU A 446 -27.25 -5.66 15.65
CA GLU A 446 -28.15 -4.63 16.19
C GLU A 446 -27.45 -3.76 17.23
N ALA A 447 -26.70 -4.37 18.15
CA ALA A 447 -25.89 -3.64 19.13
C ALA A 447 -24.79 -2.76 18.48
N LEU A 448 -24.16 -3.27 17.39
CA LEU A 448 -23.22 -2.51 16.56
C LEU A 448 -23.91 -1.27 15.96
N ARG A 449 -25.07 -1.45 15.33
CA ARG A 449 -25.83 -0.33 14.69
C ARG A 449 -26.26 0.73 15.71
N ARG A 450 -26.63 0.32 16.91
CA ARG A 450 -26.90 1.27 18.03
C ARG A 450 -25.63 2.07 18.38
N THR A 451 -24.49 1.41 18.41
CA THR A 451 -23.20 2.06 18.66
C THR A 451 -22.88 3.07 17.54
N ILE A 452 -22.95 2.66 16.28
CA ILE A 452 -22.69 3.52 15.11
C ILE A 452 -23.68 4.68 15.04
N SER A 453 -24.98 4.44 15.36
CA SER A 453 -25.99 5.50 15.45
C SER A 453 -25.63 6.56 16.49
N ARG A 454 -25.09 6.17 17.65
CA ARG A 454 -24.58 7.10 18.66
C ARG A 454 -23.40 7.91 18.14
N LEU A 455 -22.42 7.25 17.46
CA LEU A 455 -21.26 7.95 16.87
C LEU A 455 -21.68 8.99 15.81
N LEU A 456 -22.70 8.69 15.00
CA LEU A 456 -23.28 9.61 14.04
C LEU A 456 -23.93 10.81 14.74
N LEU A 457 -24.67 10.59 15.83
CA LEU A 457 -25.28 11.66 16.63
C LEU A 457 -24.23 12.53 17.33
N GLU A 458 -23.22 11.92 17.94
CA GLU A 458 -22.10 12.64 18.56
C GLU A 458 -21.36 13.52 17.52
N SER A 459 -21.19 12.99 16.30
CA SER A 459 -20.56 13.76 15.20
C SER A 459 -21.43 14.93 14.73
N PHE A 460 -22.76 14.77 14.73
CA PHE A 460 -23.70 15.86 14.46
C PHE A 460 -23.64 16.92 15.55
N ASP A 461 -23.78 16.50 16.81
CA ASP A 461 -23.82 17.37 17.98
C ASP A 461 -22.52 18.22 18.10
N GLU A 462 -21.35 17.66 17.73
CA GLU A 462 -20.06 18.35 17.74
C GLU A 462 -19.97 19.49 16.69
N VAL A 463 -20.62 19.32 15.52
CA VAL A 463 -20.53 20.32 14.44
C VAL A 463 -21.75 21.23 14.37
N CYS A 464 -22.82 20.90 15.07
CA CYS A 464 -24.07 21.65 15.15
C CYS A 464 -24.33 22.04 16.60
N PRO A 465 -23.67 23.10 17.14
CA PRO A 465 -23.81 23.51 18.54
C PRO A 465 -25.22 23.95 18.87
N ASN A 466 -25.61 23.89 20.16
CA ASN A 466 -26.93 24.20 20.69
C ASN A 466 -26.87 25.13 21.92
N GLU A 467 -25.85 25.99 22.01
CA GLU A 467 -25.54 26.81 23.16
C GLU A 467 -26.40 28.08 23.22
N THR A 468 -26.80 28.62 22.07
CA THR A 468 -27.67 29.83 21.99
C THR A 468 -29.10 29.42 21.62
N ALA A 469 -30.07 30.29 21.89
CA ALA A 469 -31.48 30.04 21.56
C ALA A 469 -31.70 29.75 20.06
N ARG A 470 -31.00 30.49 19.16
CA ARG A 470 -31.05 30.27 17.72
C ARG A 470 -30.41 28.93 17.34
N GLN A 471 -29.28 28.60 17.94
CA GLN A 471 -28.60 27.29 17.72
C GLN A 471 -29.47 26.16 18.23
N LEU A 472 -30.08 26.30 19.42
CA LEU A 472 -30.93 25.26 19.99
C LEU A 472 -32.15 24.96 19.10
N ASP A 473 -32.81 26.03 18.57
CA ASP A 473 -33.92 25.86 17.63
C ASP A 473 -33.46 25.16 16.34
N ALA A 474 -32.36 25.59 15.74
CA ALA A 474 -31.80 24.99 14.56
C ALA A 474 -31.39 23.53 14.80
N TRP A 475 -30.75 23.24 15.93
CA TRP A 475 -30.36 21.91 16.34
C TRP A 475 -31.57 20.99 16.57
N ALA A 476 -32.56 21.41 17.32
CA ALA A 476 -33.76 20.63 17.60
C ALA A 476 -34.53 20.29 16.32
N TYR A 477 -34.57 21.23 15.36
CA TYR A 477 -35.22 21.06 14.06
C TYR A 477 -34.44 20.08 13.15
N SER A 478 -33.12 20.09 13.22
CA SER A 478 -32.27 19.42 12.24
C SER A 478 -31.66 18.10 12.76
N ARG A 479 -31.74 17.82 14.06
CA ARG A 479 -31.10 16.63 14.66
C ARG A 479 -31.63 15.35 14.05
N PRO A 480 -30.75 14.51 13.47
CA PRO A 480 -31.17 13.31 12.75
C PRO A 480 -31.69 12.20 13.68
N SER A 481 -32.54 11.33 13.14
CA SER A 481 -32.92 10.07 13.79
C SER A 481 -32.48 8.89 12.96
N PHE A 482 -31.64 8.04 13.52
CA PHE A 482 -31.11 6.85 12.84
C PHE A 482 -31.87 5.56 13.14
N ARG A 483 -33.16 5.64 13.50
CA ARG A 483 -34.00 4.44 13.80
C ARG A 483 -34.07 3.46 12.62
N LYS A 484 -34.19 3.98 11.38
CA LYS A 484 -34.22 3.14 10.16
C LYS A 484 -32.89 2.39 9.99
N TYR A 485 -31.76 3.07 10.21
CA TYR A 485 -30.46 2.44 10.17
C TYR A 485 -30.33 1.30 11.22
N ILE A 486 -30.75 1.54 12.47
CA ILE A 486 -30.74 0.54 13.53
C ILE A 486 -31.56 -0.70 13.11
N SER A 487 -32.72 -0.51 12.47
CA SER A 487 -33.57 -1.59 11.95
C SER A 487 -33.00 -2.25 10.68
N GLY A 488 -31.87 -1.84 10.17
CA GLY A 488 -31.26 -2.41 8.96
C GLY A 488 -31.91 -1.93 7.66
N LEU A 489 -32.57 -0.81 7.69
CA LEU A 489 -33.17 -0.17 6.52
C LEU A 489 -32.35 1.04 6.08
N SER A 490 -32.25 1.20 4.77
CA SER A 490 -31.61 2.39 4.19
C SER A 490 -32.39 3.67 4.61
N GLN A 491 -31.67 4.71 5.00
CA GLN A 491 -32.25 6.03 5.26
C GLN A 491 -32.74 6.60 3.93
N LYS A 492 -34.01 6.96 3.84
CA LYS A 492 -34.53 7.70 2.69
C LYS A 492 -34.23 9.19 2.84
N GLU A 493 -34.13 9.89 1.72
CA GLU A 493 -33.72 11.29 1.60
C GLU A 493 -34.59 12.34 2.32
N ASN A 494 -35.70 11.94 2.96
CA ASN A 494 -36.58 12.89 3.65
C ASN A 494 -36.41 12.78 5.19
N PRO A 495 -35.77 13.75 5.85
CA PRO A 495 -35.60 13.77 7.30
C PRO A 495 -36.91 13.99 8.09
N ARG A 496 -38.04 14.29 7.41
CA ARG A 496 -39.33 14.65 8.03
C ARG A 496 -40.34 13.47 8.15
N VAL A 497 -39.89 12.21 7.92
CA VAL A 497 -40.76 11.03 8.08
C VAL A 497 -40.17 10.02 9.04
#